data_055353a5e7b17fa00d3f8e3bc2ddc15e
#
_entry.id   055353a5e7b17fa00d3f8e3bc2ddc15e
#
_cell.length_a   1.000
_cell.length_b   1.000
_cell.length_c   1.000
_cell.angle_alpha   90.00
_cell.angle_beta   90.00
_cell.angle_gamma   90.00
#
_symmetry.space_group_name_H-M   'P 1'
#
loop_
_entity.id
_entity.type
_entity.pdbx_description
1 polymer ?
#
loop_
_entity_poly.entity_id
_entity_poly.type
_entity_poly.pdbx_seq_one_letter_code
_entity_poly.pdbx_strand_id
1 'polypeptide(L)'
;IEPLIKKQKGRIFNTGGDSVFAEFPSAVAAVDTAVEFQKQIKARNEKDKTDVKLEYRIGINMGDVVKESDNLLGDGVNIAARLEALAQPGGITISKNVYDLVANKTKYEFNDLGTQKIKQNQFHAYDLLLDRSQKRKLKTQSSNTKIIAMIGGAIAAVFIGLFISGVLDTETKLDS
;
A
#
# COMPACT_ATOMS: atom_id res chain seq x y z
N ILE A 1 4.33 6.28 12.06
CA ILE A 1 3.33 6.71 11.09
C ILE A 1 2.21 7.53 11.72
N GLU A 2 1.73 7.17 12.89
CA GLU A 2 0.61 7.84 13.55
C GLU A 2 0.76 9.37 13.65
N PRO A 3 1.93 9.95 14.02
CA PRO A 3 2.10 11.40 14.05
C PRO A 3 1.90 12.06 12.68
N LEU A 4 2.30 11.39 11.59
CA LEU A 4 2.11 11.90 10.23
C LEU A 4 0.64 11.90 9.83
N ILE A 5 -0.07 10.82 10.17
CA ILE A 5 -1.51 10.69 9.93
C ILE A 5 -2.27 11.79 10.66
N LYS A 6 -2.00 11.99 11.95
CA LYS A 6 -2.64 13.05 12.77
C LYS A 6 -2.33 14.46 12.25
N LYS A 7 -1.10 14.71 11.80
CA LYS A 7 -0.71 15.99 11.21
C LYS A 7 -1.58 16.38 10.01
N GLN A 8 -2.00 15.40 9.23
CA GLN A 8 -2.88 15.59 8.06
C GLN A 8 -4.37 15.38 8.39
N LYS A 9 -4.73 15.44 9.68
CA LYS A 9 -6.11 15.24 10.17
C LYS A 9 -6.70 13.88 9.79
N GLY A 10 -5.84 12.90 9.55
CA GLY A 10 -6.24 11.52 9.33
C GLY A 10 -6.46 10.79 10.65
N ARG A 11 -7.09 9.64 10.56
CA ARG A 11 -7.38 8.76 11.69
C ARG A 11 -7.03 7.32 11.33
N ILE A 12 -6.34 6.63 12.25
CA ILE A 12 -6.20 5.17 12.20
C ILE A 12 -7.53 4.59 12.69
N PHE A 13 -8.16 3.75 11.87
CA PHE A 13 -9.43 3.14 12.24
C PHE A 13 -9.31 1.63 12.44
N ASN A 14 -8.23 1.01 11.98
CA ASN A 14 -7.94 -0.38 12.25
C ASN A 14 -6.44 -0.67 12.19
N THR A 15 -6.02 -1.71 12.88
CA THR A 15 -4.70 -2.32 12.78
C THR A 15 -4.86 -3.83 12.75
N GLY A 16 -4.19 -4.50 11.84
CA GLY A 16 -4.26 -5.96 11.71
C GLY A 16 -2.89 -6.54 11.43
N GLY A 17 -2.32 -7.23 12.42
CA GLY A 17 -0.96 -7.73 12.31
C GLY A 17 0.04 -6.59 12.09
N ASP A 18 0.71 -6.62 10.95
CA ASP A 18 1.68 -5.61 10.50
C ASP A 18 1.06 -4.48 9.67
N SER A 19 -0.26 -4.48 9.50
CA SER A 19 -0.97 -3.52 8.66
C SER A 19 -1.63 -2.41 9.47
N VAL A 20 -1.60 -1.19 8.93
CA VAL A 20 -2.26 -0.01 9.49
C VAL A 20 -3.27 0.54 8.48
N PHE A 21 -4.48 0.78 8.94
CA PHE A 21 -5.57 1.31 8.15
C PHE A 21 -5.93 2.72 8.63
N ALA A 22 -5.84 3.68 7.74
CA ALA A 22 -6.12 5.06 8.06
C ALA A 22 -7.06 5.70 7.04
N GLU A 23 -7.90 6.61 7.50
CA GLU A 23 -8.71 7.49 6.67
C GLU A 23 -8.17 8.91 6.70
N PHE A 24 -8.43 9.65 5.64
CA PHE A 24 -8.01 11.04 5.48
C PHE A 24 -9.15 11.90 4.93
N PRO A 25 -9.17 13.19 5.28
CA PRO A 25 -10.21 14.10 4.80
C PRO A 25 -10.07 14.44 3.32
N SER A 26 -8.93 14.14 2.69
CA SER A 26 -8.71 14.37 1.26
C SER A 26 -7.67 13.42 0.66
N ALA A 27 -7.76 13.19 -0.64
CA ALA A 27 -6.80 12.39 -1.39
C ALA A 27 -5.37 13.00 -1.33
N VAL A 28 -5.25 14.32 -1.36
CA VAL A 28 -3.96 15.02 -1.25
C VAL A 28 -3.32 14.73 0.11
N ALA A 29 -4.09 14.86 1.20
CA ALA A 29 -3.58 14.58 2.55
C ALA A 29 -3.09 13.12 2.71
N ALA A 30 -3.82 12.16 2.13
CA ALA A 30 -3.41 10.76 2.13
C ALA A 30 -2.10 10.54 1.36
N VAL A 31 -2.00 11.10 0.16
CA VAL A 31 -0.82 10.98 -0.70
C VAL A 31 0.40 11.65 -0.07
N ASP A 32 0.26 12.87 0.45
CA ASP A 32 1.36 13.59 1.10
C ASP A 32 1.87 12.83 2.34
N THR A 33 0.97 12.24 3.13
CA THR A 33 1.33 11.41 4.28
C THR A 33 2.12 10.18 3.83
N ALA A 34 1.67 9.50 2.79
CA ALA A 34 2.32 8.31 2.26
C ALA A 34 3.73 8.60 1.73
N VAL A 35 3.88 9.70 0.98
CA VAL A 35 5.18 10.14 0.45
C VAL A 35 6.15 10.48 1.58
N GLU A 36 5.69 11.26 2.56
CA GLU A 36 6.51 11.64 3.70
C GLU A 36 6.94 10.42 4.52
N PHE A 37 6.03 9.49 4.75
CA PHE A 37 6.34 8.25 5.45
C PHE A 37 7.41 7.42 4.73
N GLN A 38 7.27 7.19 3.42
CA GLN A 38 8.25 6.43 2.66
C GLN A 38 9.63 7.11 2.65
N LYS A 39 9.67 8.46 2.57
CA LYS A 39 10.92 9.22 2.68
C LYS A 39 11.59 9.02 4.05
N GLN A 40 10.82 9.03 5.13
CA GLN A 40 11.35 8.81 6.48
C GLN A 40 11.88 7.39 6.65
N ILE A 41 11.17 6.38 6.12
CA ILE A 41 11.64 4.98 6.13
C ILE A 41 12.94 4.83 5.34
N LYS A 42 13.01 5.41 4.14
CA LYS A 42 14.24 5.41 3.33
C LYS A 42 15.40 6.04 4.08
N ALA A 43 15.21 7.23 4.65
CA ALA A 43 16.23 7.93 5.43
C ALA A 43 16.66 7.16 6.69
N ARG A 44 15.73 6.44 7.34
CA ARG A 44 16.04 5.53 8.44
C ARG A 44 16.91 4.37 7.96
N ASN A 45 16.50 3.70 6.89
CA ASN A 45 17.24 2.57 6.33
C ASN A 45 18.68 2.95 5.88
N GLU A 46 18.88 4.17 5.41
CA GLU A 46 20.20 4.69 5.03
C GLU A 46 21.11 4.90 6.25
N LYS A 47 20.53 5.31 7.38
CA LYS A 47 21.27 5.52 8.65
C LYS A 47 21.49 4.24 9.43
N ASP A 48 20.63 3.26 9.27
CA ASP A 48 20.70 1.99 9.97
C ASP A 48 21.81 1.12 9.38
N LYS A 49 22.77 0.75 10.24
CA LYS A 49 23.92 -0.10 9.89
C LYS A 49 23.60 -1.58 9.89
N THR A 50 22.40 -1.95 10.30
CA THR A 50 21.96 -3.35 10.28
C THR A 50 21.62 -3.79 8.86
N ASP A 51 21.71 -5.09 8.60
CA ASP A 51 21.31 -5.66 7.30
C ASP A 51 19.79 -5.70 7.11
N VAL A 52 19.02 -5.43 8.17
CA VAL A 52 17.55 -5.44 8.14
C VAL A 52 17.04 -4.09 7.65
N LYS A 53 16.49 -4.06 6.46
CA LYS A 53 15.82 -2.87 5.90
C LYS A 53 14.32 -3.00 6.05
N LEU A 54 13.67 -1.91 6.47
CA LEU A 54 12.21 -1.85 6.53
C LEU A 54 11.68 -1.42 5.16
N GLU A 55 10.73 -2.17 4.64
CA GLU A 55 10.05 -1.86 3.39
C GLU A 55 8.54 -1.92 3.59
N TYR A 56 7.89 -0.81 3.32
CA TYR A 56 6.43 -0.70 3.42
C TYR A 56 5.82 -0.60 2.04
N ARG A 57 4.64 -1.20 1.86
CA ARG A 57 3.79 -1.00 0.70
C ARG A 57 2.61 -0.14 1.11
N ILE A 58 2.20 0.75 0.23
CA ILE A 58 1.08 1.64 0.50
C ILE A 58 0.09 1.59 -0.67
N GLY A 59 -1.16 1.29 -0.37
CA GLY A 59 -2.28 1.39 -1.29
C GLY A 59 -3.20 2.53 -0.87
N ILE A 60 -3.58 3.41 -1.80
CA ILE A 60 -4.50 4.52 -1.52
C ILE A 60 -5.68 4.44 -2.49
N ASN A 61 -6.87 4.42 -1.94
CA ASN A 61 -8.11 4.46 -2.70
C ASN A 61 -9.07 5.53 -2.17
N MET A 62 -9.94 5.99 -3.04
CA MET A 62 -11.11 6.77 -2.68
C MET A 62 -12.34 6.07 -3.22
N GLY A 63 -13.28 5.79 -2.35
CA GLY A 63 -14.52 5.11 -2.65
C GLY A 63 -15.45 5.07 -1.45
N ASP A 64 -16.64 4.55 -1.65
CA ASP A 64 -17.65 4.47 -0.61
C ASP A 64 -17.21 3.48 0.47
N VAL A 65 -17.47 3.89 1.70
CA VAL A 65 -17.22 3.09 2.90
C VAL A 65 -18.43 3.16 3.83
N VAL A 66 -18.68 2.06 4.52
CA VAL A 66 -19.67 1.99 5.59
C VAL A 66 -18.95 2.06 6.92
N LYS A 67 -19.39 2.98 7.77
CA LYS A 67 -18.86 3.08 9.12
C LYS A 67 -19.63 2.13 10.03
N GLU A 68 -18.91 1.20 10.64
CA GLU A 68 -19.44 0.28 11.66
C GLU A 68 -18.61 0.45 12.93
N SER A 69 -19.20 1.10 13.93
CA SER A 69 -18.49 1.56 15.13
C SER A 69 -17.30 2.45 14.78
N ASP A 70 -16.08 2.07 15.15
CA ASP A 70 -14.84 2.78 14.81
C ASP A 70 -14.18 2.27 13.52
N ASN A 71 -14.71 1.22 12.92
CA ASN A 71 -14.22 0.60 11.70
C ASN A 71 -14.87 1.18 10.44
N LEU A 72 -14.16 1.04 9.33
CA LEU A 72 -14.69 1.29 7.99
C LEU A 72 -14.68 -0.02 7.19
N LEU A 73 -15.79 -0.30 6.55
CA LEU A 73 -15.99 -1.48 5.71
C LEU A 73 -16.44 -1.07 4.32
N GLY A 74 -16.28 -1.94 3.34
CA GLY A 74 -16.78 -1.73 1.99
C GLY A 74 -15.75 -1.96 0.89
N ASP A 75 -16.21 -1.80 -0.35
CA ASP A 75 -15.36 -2.04 -1.53
C ASP A 75 -14.20 -1.05 -1.61
N GLY A 76 -14.41 0.20 -1.15
CA GLY A 76 -13.36 1.21 -1.10
C GLY A 76 -12.14 0.75 -0.32
N VAL A 77 -12.39 0.09 0.79
CA VAL A 77 -11.43 -0.51 1.69
C VAL A 77 -10.72 -1.71 1.04
N ASN A 78 -11.48 -2.62 0.44
CA ASN A 78 -10.96 -3.78 -0.27
C ASN A 78 -10.06 -3.41 -1.47
N ILE A 79 -10.38 -2.36 -2.19
CA ILE A 79 -9.57 -1.85 -3.30
C ILE A 79 -8.24 -1.29 -2.78
N ALA A 80 -8.25 -0.56 -1.66
CA ALA A 80 -7.02 -0.03 -1.07
C ALA A 80 -6.04 -1.16 -0.70
N ALA A 81 -6.54 -2.25 -0.11
CA ALA A 81 -5.71 -3.43 0.18
C ALA A 81 -5.11 -4.08 -1.07
N ARG A 82 -5.87 -4.11 -2.16
CA ARG A 82 -5.36 -4.67 -3.43
C ARG A 82 -4.32 -3.78 -4.08
N LEU A 83 -4.46 -2.46 -3.93
CA LEU A 83 -3.47 -1.49 -4.38
C LEU A 83 -2.18 -1.63 -3.56
N GLU A 84 -2.29 -1.84 -2.25
CA GLU A 84 -1.13 -2.15 -1.40
C GLU A 84 -0.42 -3.42 -1.89
N ALA A 85 -1.15 -4.52 -2.05
CA ALA A 85 -0.60 -5.78 -2.53
C ALA A 85 0.04 -5.66 -3.94
N LEU A 86 -0.42 -4.72 -4.75
CA LEU A 86 0.13 -4.40 -6.06
C LEU A 86 1.39 -3.53 -5.96
N ALA A 87 1.54 -2.74 -4.89
CA ALA A 87 2.66 -1.84 -4.70
C ALA A 87 4.00 -2.59 -4.61
N GLN A 88 5.06 -1.96 -5.11
CA GLN A 88 6.42 -2.44 -4.88
C GLN A 88 6.82 -2.23 -3.42
N PRO A 89 7.74 -3.03 -2.86
CA PRO A 89 8.37 -2.71 -1.58
C PRO A 89 8.92 -1.26 -1.60
N GLY A 90 8.62 -0.48 -0.57
CA GLY A 90 8.94 0.95 -0.53
C GLY A 90 8.09 1.83 -1.46
N GLY A 91 7.10 1.28 -2.13
CA GLY A 91 6.28 1.98 -3.13
C GLY A 91 4.91 2.42 -2.63
N ILE A 92 4.25 3.21 -3.47
CA ILE A 92 2.89 3.73 -3.24
C ILE A 92 2.10 3.49 -4.53
N THR A 93 0.98 2.77 -4.42
CA THR A 93 0.07 2.56 -5.55
C THR A 93 -1.30 3.15 -5.24
N ILE A 94 -1.86 3.89 -6.18
CA ILE A 94 -3.11 4.63 -6.01
C ILE A 94 -4.14 4.22 -7.06
N SER A 95 -5.43 4.35 -6.73
CA SER A 95 -6.50 4.18 -7.70
C SER A 95 -6.61 5.38 -8.65
N LYS A 96 -7.27 5.17 -9.80
CA LYS A 96 -7.58 6.24 -10.74
C LYS A 96 -8.36 7.40 -10.09
N ASN A 97 -9.31 7.10 -9.21
CA ASN A 97 -10.08 8.14 -8.51
C ASN A 97 -9.17 9.05 -7.68
N VAL A 98 -8.17 8.49 -7.02
CA VAL A 98 -7.16 9.26 -6.28
C VAL A 98 -6.28 10.03 -7.26
N TYR A 99 -5.79 9.38 -8.32
CA TYR A 99 -4.97 10.03 -9.35
C TYR A 99 -5.64 11.27 -9.93
N ASP A 100 -6.90 11.18 -10.35
CA ASP A 100 -7.64 12.28 -10.95
C ASP A 100 -7.75 13.49 -9.99
N LEU A 101 -7.76 13.26 -8.68
CA LEU A 101 -7.83 14.32 -7.67
C LEU A 101 -6.48 14.95 -7.34
N VAL A 102 -5.37 14.22 -7.50
CA VAL A 102 -4.06 14.68 -7.03
C VAL A 102 -3.10 15.10 -8.14
N ALA A 103 -3.26 14.55 -9.35
CA ALA A 103 -2.31 14.75 -10.44
C ALA A 103 -2.06 16.22 -10.79
N ASN A 104 -3.12 17.05 -10.80
CA ASN A 104 -3.02 18.47 -11.09
C ASN A 104 -2.82 19.37 -9.84
N LYS A 105 -2.79 18.78 -8.66
CA LYS A 105 -2.66 19.51 -7.37
C LYS A 105 -1.32 19.26 -6.70
N THR A 106 -0.55 18.31 -7.20
CA THR A 106 0.73 17.92 -6.65
C THR A 106 1.82 17.95 -7.73
N LYS A 107 3.08 17.92 -7.31
CA LYS A 107 4.23 17.84 -8.22
C LYS A 107 4.77 16.41 -8.34
N TYR A 108 4.00 15.42 -7.89
CA TYR A 108 4.43 14.03 -7.96
C TYR A 108 4.34 13.50 -9.39
N GLU A 109 5.24 12.60 -9.72
CA GLU A 109 5.20 11.85 -10.98
C GLU A 109 4.47 10.53 -10.76
N PHE A 110 3.75 10.08 -11.78
CA PHE A 110 2.96 8.86 -11.74
C PHE A 110 3.31 7.94 -12.90
N ASN A 111 3.23 6.65 -12.66
CA ASN A 111 3.36 5.61 -13.65
C ASN A 111 2.03 4.88 -13.83
N ASP A 112 1.46 4.96 -15.01
CA ASP A 112 0.21 4.27 -15.32
C ASP A 112 0.47 2.76 -15.42
N LEU A 113 -0.21 1.99 -14.58
CA LEU A 113 -0.17 0.54 -14.55
C LEU A 113 -1.30 -0.10 -15.37
N GLY A 114 -2.21 0.72 -15.91
CA GLY A 114 -3.38 0.27 -16.63
C GLY A 114 -4.44 -0.36 -15.73
N THR A 115 -5.37 -1.03 -16.38
CA THR A 115 -6.48 -1.70 -15.70
C THR A 115 -6.00 -3.02 -15.09
N GLN A 116 -6.21 -3.16 -13.79
CA GLN A 116 -5.91 -4.35 -13.02
C GLN A 116 -7.19 -5.13 -12.73
N LYS A 117 -7.12 -6.46 -12.88
CA LYS A 117 -8.21 -7.37 -12.55
C LYS A 117 -7.75 -8.28 -11.42
N ILE A 118 -8.32 -8.08 -10.25
CA ILE A 118 -8.03 -8.91 -9.07
C ILE A 118 -9.36 -9.50 -8.56
N LYS A 119 -9.47 -10.81 -8.64
CA LYS A 119 -10.74 -11.53 -8.38
C LYS A 119 -11.86 -10.99 -9.29
N GLN A 120 -12.96 -10.53 -8.71
CA GLN A 120 -14.11 -9.98 -9.44
C GLN A 120 -14.07 -8.48 -9.68
N ASN A 121 -13.11 -7.77 -9.09
CA ASN A 121 -13.01 -6.31 -9.20
C ASN A 121 -11.99 -5.91 -10.27
N GLN A 122 -12.37 -4.89 -11.00
CA GLN A 122 -11.54 -4.26 -12.01
C GLN A 122 -11.33 -2.80 -11.63
N PHE A 123 -10.09 -2.35 -11.58
CA PHE A 123 -9.73 -0.97 -11.24
C PHE A 123 -8.49 -0.54 -11.99
N HIS A 124 -8.38 0.72 -12.31
CA HIS A 124 -7.20 1.30 -12.92
C HIS A 124 -6.27 1.82 -11.82
N ALA A 125 -4.99 1.50 -11.91
CA ALA A 125 -4.00 1.79 -10.90
C ALA A 125 -2.82 2.61 -11.45
N TYR A 126 -2.21 3.40 -10.57
CA TYR A 126 -1.01 4.18 -10.82
C TYR A 126 -0.01 3.98 -9.69
N ASP A 127 1.28 3.79 -10.02
CA ASP A 127 2.32 3.97 -9.02
C ASP A 127 2.65 5.46 -8.89
N LEU A 128 2.78 5.95 -7.67
CA LEU A 128 3.38 7.22 -7.38
C LEU A 128 4.90 7.03 -7.30
N LEU A 129 5.65 7.76 -8.12
CA LEU A 129 7.09 7.63 -8.20
C LEU A 129 7.78 8.53 -7.18
N LEU A 130 8.45 7.94 -6.21
CA LEU A 130 9.36 8.65 -5.30
C LEU A 130 10.71 8.89 -5.98
N ASP A 131 11.04 8.03 -6.95
CA ASP A 131 12.21 8.10 -7.81
C ASP A 131 11.83 7.56 -9.20
N ARG A 132 12.38 8.13 -10.27
CA ARG A 132 12.10 7.70 -11.65
C ARG A 132 12.54 6.27 -11.94
N SER A 133 13.50 5.75 -11.20
CA SER A 133 13.95 4.35 -11.31
C SER A 133 12.86 3.34 -10.93
N GLN A 134 11.85 3.76 -10.16
CA GLN A 134 10.72 2.90 -9.78
C GLN A 134 9.71 2.66 -10.91
N LYS A 135 9.88 3.30 -12.06
CA LYS A 135 8.96 3.13 -13.19
C LYS A 135 9.02 1.70 -13.73
N ARG A 136 7.89 1.01 -13.69
CA ARG A 136 7.73 -0.37 -14.15
C ARG A 136 6.60 -0.52 -15.15
N LYS A 137 6.65 -1.61 -15.91
CA LYS A 137 5.51 -2.11 -16.69
C LYS A 137 5.01 -3.38 -16.03
N LEU A 138 3.75 -3.44 -15.66
CA LEU A 138 3.14 -4.72 -15.31
C LEU A 138 2.95 -5.53 -16.61
N LYS A 139 3.36 -6.79 -16.58
CA LYS A 139 2.94 -7.73 -17.62
C LYS A 139 1.42 -7.87 -17.49
N THR A 140 0.68 -7.42 -18.50
CA THR A 140 -0.74 -7.72 -18.62
C THR A 140 -0.86 -9.23 -18.57
N GLN A 141 -1.47 -9.78 -17.54
CA GLN A 141 -1.78 -11.21 -17.53
C GLN A 141 -2.83 -11.46 -18.61
N SER A 142 -2.34 -11.86 -19.79
CA SER A 142 -3.17 -12.60 -20.72
C SER A 142 -3.71 -13.82 -19.94
N SER A 143 -5.01 -13.92 -19.89
CA SER A 143 -5.71 -14.97 -19.17
C SER A 143 -5.34 -16.35 -19.72
N ASN A 144 -4.36 -16.98 -19.11
CA ASN A 144 -4.23 -18.43 -19.13
C ASN A 144 -4.09 -18.88 -17.69
N THR A 145 -5.26 -19.22 -17.19
CA THR A 145 -5.54 -19.70 -15.85
C THR A 145 -4.84 -21.03 -15.59
N LYS A 146 -4.03 -21.09 -14.54
CA LYS A 146 -4.14 -22.18 -13.58
C LYS A 146 -3.86 -21.61 -12.20
N ILE A 147 -4.94 -21.53 -11.46
CA ILE A 147 -5.10 -21.08 -10.10
C ILE A 147 -4.43 -22.10 -9.18
N ILE A 148 -3.59 -21.61 -8.29
CA ILE A 148 -3.48 -22.23 -6.98
C ILE A 148 -4.08 -21.25 -5.99
N ALA A 149 -5.29 -21.57 -5.55
CA ALA A 149 -5.97 -20.89 -4.47
C ALA A 149 -5.29 -21.28 -3.16
N MET A 150 -4.87 -20.30 -2.38
CA MET A 150 -4.81 -20.47 -0.94
C MET A 150 -5.00 -19.14 -0.23
N ILE A 151 -6.10 -19.11 0.51
CA ILE A 151 -6.37 -18.52 1.83
C ILE A 151 -6.40 -17.00 1.82
N GLY A 152 -7.50 -16.42 1.98
CA GLY A 152 -8.52 -16.34 3.02
C GLY A 152 -8.17 -15.28 4.03
N GLY A 153 -9.02 -14.25 4.15
CA GLY A 153 -8.98 -13.33 5.26
C GLY A 153 -8.99 -11.87 4.81
N ALA A 154 -10.13 -11.32 4.95
CA ALA A 154 -10.59 -10.01 4.53
C ALA A 154 -9.98 -8.84 5.33
N ILE A 155 -10.15 -7.71 4.75
CA ILE A 155 -10.48 -6.36 5.23
C ILE A 155 -9.30 -5.40 5.30
N ALA A 156 -9.42 -4.38 4.84
CA ALA A 156 -8.95 -3.34 3.97
C ALA A 156 -9.03 -1.91 4.46
N ALA A 157 -8.25 -0.97 4.09
CA ALA A 157 -8.58 0.37 3.66
C ALA A 157 -7.45 1.27 3.21
N VAL A 158 -6.52 1.71 3.95
CA VAL A 158 -5.20 2.11 3.49
C VAL A 158 -4.25 1.07 4.04
N PHE A 159 -3.76 0.20 3.21
CA PHE A 159 -2.80 -0.79 3.63
C PHE A 159 -1.41 -0.17 3.64
N ILE A 160 -0.83 -0.11 4.82
CA ILE A 160 0.60 0.02 4.98
C ILE A 160 1.06 -1.34 5.48
N GLY A 161 1.46 -2.20 4.58
CA GLY A 161 2.05 -3.49 4.91
C GLY A 161 3.53 -3.33 5.22
N LEU A 162 3.97 -3.91 6.33
CA LEU A 162 5.36 -4.05 6.67
C LEU A 162 5.87 -5.37 6.08
N PHE A 163 6.82 -5.30 5.19
CA PHE A 163 7.59 -6.48 4.78
C PHE A 163 8.95 -6.42 5.44
N ILE A 164 9.20 -7.33 6.36
CA ILE A 164 10.53 -7.54 6.94
C ILE A 164 11.15 -8.71 6.15
N SER A 165 12.09 -8.41 5.25
CA SER A 165 12.93 -9.44 4.69
C SER A 165 14.03 -9.78 5.70
N GLY A 166 13.68 -10.61 6.67
CA GLY A 166 14.63 -11.21 7.58
C GLY A 166 14.71 -12.69 7.26
N VAL A 167 15.87 -13.15 6.88
CA VAL A 167 16.18 -14.56 6.75
C VAL A 167 15.99 -15.21 8.12
N LEU A 168 14.98 -16.04 8.27
CA LEU A 168 14.89 -16.97 9.38
C LEU A 168 15.70 -18.21 9.00
N ASP A 169 17.00 -18.14 9.18
CA ASP A 169 17.81 -19.32 9.36
C ASP A 169 17.59 -19.81 10.80
N THR A 170 16.61 -20.65 10.98
CA THR A 170 16.53 -21.50 12.15
C THR A 170 17.15 -22.83 11.81
N GLU A 171 18.45 -22.93 12.00
CA GLU A 171 19.07 -24.21 12.23
C GLU A 171 18.54 -24.79 13.54
N THR A 172 17.61 -25.70 13.42
CA THR A 172 17.30 -26.60 14.55
C THR A 172 18.25 -27.76 14.48
N LYS A 173 19.43 -27.59 15.08
CA LYS A 173 20.22 -28.71 15.52
C LYS A 173 19.57 -29.22 16.80
N LEU A 174 18.91 -30.34 16.71
CA LEU A 174 18.65 -31.23 17.85
C LEU A 174 19.59 -32.40 17.71
N ASP A 175 20.60 -32.36 18.54
CA ASP A 175 21.46 -33.52 18.84
C ASP A 175 20.70 -34.49 19.73
N SER A 176 20.84 -35.76 19.35
CA SER A 176 20.77 -37.04 20.11
C SER A 176 19.63 -37.20 21.09
#